data_11cd7a1e9d25ba40f4a24fd97562cf05
#
_entry.id   11cd7a1e9d25ba40f4a24fd97562cf05
#
_cell.length_a   1.000
_cell.length_b   1.000
_cell.length_c   1.000
_cell.angle_alpha   90.00
_cell.angle_beta   90.00
_cell.angle_gamma   90.00
#
_symmetry.space_group_name_H-M   'P 1'
#
loop_
_entity.id
_entity.type
_entity.pdbx_description
1 polymer ?
#
loop_
_entity_poly.entity_id
_entity_poly.type
_entity_poly.pdbx_seq_one_letter_code
_entity_poly.pdbx_strand_id
1 'polypeptide(L)'
;MANEESYAEAKRRSDEAWDGIEKEPGAYTLLSGDRPTGRLHLGHYFGTVKERVRLQDMGVNTNILIADYQVITDRDTTEHIQDNAYNMVLDYLAVGIDPERSMIFTHSAVPALNQLMLPFLSLVSESELHRNPTVKAEQEASGHALTGLLLTYPVHQACDILFCKAQLVPVGRDQLPHIEQTRNIARRFNERYGRVFPMPVGLLSETPLLPGLDGRKMSKSYGNAIALSMTAEETAKLIKKSKTDSDRHVTFDPENRPGVSALITTAATMTGRDPYEIADEIGDGGSGQLKKYVTQVVDDFMAPIRERRAEYAKDMGLVKEIIHEGNRKANAIANETLNEVRDAMGMTY
;
A
#
# COMPACT_ATOMS: atom_id res chain seq x y z
N MET A 1 -25.48 -7.94 -3.73
CA MET A 1 -26.33 -6.93 -3.03
C MET A 1 -25.64 -6.39 -1.77
N ALA A 2 -25.53 -7.10 -0.64
CA ALA A 2 -24.88 -6.52 0.57
C ALA A 2 -23.44 -6.03 0.36
N ASN A 3 -22.63 -6.69 -0.45
CA ASN A 3 -21.25 -6.25 -0.79
C ASN A 3 -21.22 -5.02 -1.72
N GLU A 4 -22.21 -4.83 -2.55
CA GLU A 4 -22.28 -3.69 -3.48
C GLU A 4 -22.79 -2.44 -2.78
N GLU A 5 -23.77 -2.56 -1.88
CA GLU A 5 -24.23 -1.46 -1.01
C GLU A 5 -23.08 -0.98 -0.08
N SER A 6 -22.31 -1.90 0.50
CA SER A 6 -21.13 -1.56 1.33
C SER A 6 -20.04 -0.85 0.53
N TYR A 7 -19.82 -1.27 -0.71
CA TYR A 7 -18.85 -0.61 -1.60
C TYR A 7 -19.33 0.78 -2.04
N ALA A 8 -20.60 0.93 -2.40
CA ALA A 8 -21.17 2.22 -2.78
C ALA A 8 -21.07 3.24 -1.64
N GLU A 9 -21.32 2.81 -0.40
CA GLU A 9 -21.17 3.65 0.79
C GLU A 9 -19.71 4.01 1.07
N ALA A 10 -18.76 3.07 0.91
CA ALA A 10 -17.35 3.34 1.05
C ALA A 10 -16.86 4.34 -0.03
N LYS A 11 -17.34 4.18 -1.28
CA LYS A 11 -17.03 5.11 -2.36
C LYS A 11 -17.57 6.51 -2.08
N ARG A 12 -18.82 6.64 -1.64
CA ARG A 12 -19.40 7.94 -1.26
C ARG A 12 -18.56 8.64 -0.20
N ARG A 13 -18.16 7.92 0.85
CA ARG A 13 -17.28 8.46 1.91
C ARG A 13 -15.91 8.86 1.37
N SER A 14 -15.35 8.10 0.44
CA SER A 14 -14.10 8.44 -0.24
C SER A 14 -14.24 9.72 -1.04
N ASP A 15 -15.31 9.85 -1.84
CA ASP A 15 -15.58 11.04 -2.65
C ASP A 15 -15.77 12.29 -1.76
N GLU A 16 -16.54 12.19 -0.67
CA GLU A 16 -16.70 13.27 0.31
C GLU A 16 -15.38 13.67 1.00
N ALA A 17 -14.50 12.68 1.27
CA ALA A 17 -13.19 12.97 1.83
C ALA A 17 -12.30 13.72 0.85
N TRP A 18 -12.34 13.38 -0.45
CA TRP A 18 -11.64 14.12 -1.50
C TRP A 18 -12.08 15.58 -1.58
N ASP A 19 -13.39 15.85 -1.54
CA ASP A 19 -13.93 17.22 -1.51
C ASP A 19 -13.42 18.03 -0.30
N GLY A 20 -13.20 17.37 0.82
CA GLY A 20 -12.63 17.98 2.02
C GLY A 20 -11.13 18.24 1.90
N ILE A 21 -10.38 17.26 1.37
CA ILE A 21 -8.93 17.37 1.17
C ILE A 21 -8.58 18.49 0.21
N GLU A 22 -9.32 18.66 -0.88
CA GLU A 22 -9.12 19.74 -1.85
C GLU A 22 -9.28 21.14 -1.23
N LYS A 23 -10.14 21.28 -0.21
CA LYS A 23 -10.40 22.55 0.48
C LYS A 23 -9.37 22.84 1.56
N GLU A 24 -9.01 21.84 2.36
CA GLU A 24 -8.15 22.03 3.53
C GLU A 24 -7.29 20.77 3.79
N PRO A 25 -6.29 20.47 2.94
CA PRO A 25 -5.51 19.24 3.04
C PRO A 25 -4.79 19.10 4.39
N GLY A 26 -4.31 20.18 4.97
CA GLY A 26 -3.62 20.18 6.27
C GLY A 26 -4.48 19.80 7.48
N ALA A 27 -5.81 19.78 7.34
CA ALA A 27 -6.72 19.30 8.38
C ALA A 27 -6.79 17.77 8.47
N TYR A 28 -6.21 17.08 7.51
CA TYR A 28 -6.28 15.62 7.42
C TYR A 28 -4.95 14.95 7.78
N THR A 29 -5.05 13.84 8.44
CA THR A 29 -3.94 12.90 8.70
C THR A 29 -4.19 11.61 7.96
N LEU A 30 -3.19 11.18 7.19
CA LEU A 30 -3.18 9.94 6.43
C LEU A 30 -2.29 8.93 7.12
N LEU A 31 -2.73 7.67 7.16
CA LEU A 31 -1.86 6.52 7.39
C LEU A 31 -1.89 5.61 6.17
N SER A 32 -0.74 5.19 5.74
CA SER A 32 -0.56 4.12 4.77
C SER A 32 0.71 3.35 5.09
N GLY A 33 0.84 2.14 4.60
CA GLY A 33 2.04 1.36 4.87
C GLY A 33 2.15 0.11 4.00
N ASP A 34 3.33 -0.50 4.06
CA ASP A 34 3.62 -1.74 3.35
C ASP A 34 4.41 -2.70 4.24
N ARG A 35 4.23 -4.01 4.01
CA ARG A 35 5.02 -5.06 4.68
C ARG A 35 6.39 -5.16 4.03
N PRO A 36 7.51 -5.16 4.81
CA PRO A 36 8.86 -5.28 4.27
C PRO A 36 9.19 -6.73 3.85
N THR A 37 8.37 -7.26 2.93
CA THR A 37 8.50 -8.63 2.41
C THR A 37 9.40 -8.72 1.17
N GLY A 38 10.07 -7.63 0.82
CA GLY A 38 11.01 -7.49 -0.31
C GLY A 38 10.80 -6.18 -1.07
N ARG A 39 11.29 -6.12 -2.31
CA ARG A 39 11.30 -4.91 -3.15
C ARG A 39 9.90 -4.42 -3.49
N LEU A 40 9.67 -3.11 -3.51
CA LEU A 40 8.48 -2.52 -4.11
C LEU A 40 8.53 -2.67 -5.64
N HIS A 41 7.37 -2.74 -6.26
CA HIS A 41 7.24 -2.85 -7.72
C HIS A 41 6.20 -1.85 -8.26
N LEU A 42 6.14 -1.71 -9.58
CA LEU A 42 5.25 -0.74 -10.25
C LEU A 42 3.77 -0.89 -9.84
N GLY A 43 3.32 -2.10 -9.54
CA GLY A 43 1.96 -2.32 -9.01
C GLY A 43 1.71 -1.66 -7.64
N HIS A 44 2.72 -1.64 -6.75
CA HIS A 44 2.63 -0.87 -5.49
C HIS A 44 2.65 0.64 -5.77
N TYR A 45 3.55 1.06 -6.68
CA TYR A 45 3.67 2.48 -7.03
C TYR A 45 2.35 3.04 -7.55
N PHE A 46 1.78 2.45 -8.60
CA PHE A 46 0.52 2.93 -9.18
C PHE A 46 -0.70 2.63 -8.31
N GLY A 47 -0.64 1.57 -7.48
CA GLY A 47 -1.75 1.21 -6.60
C GLY A 47 -1.94 2.16 -5.42
N THR A 48 -0.86 2.55 -4.74
CA THR A 48 -0.96 3.36 -3.51
C THR A 48 0.15 4.39 -3.34
N VAL A 49 1.40 4.11 -3.74
CA VAL A 49 2.52 4.99 -3.39
C VAL A 49 2.45 6.33 -4.11
N LYS A 50 2.05 6.33 -5.39
CA LYS A 50 1.82 7.55 -6.18
C LYS A 50 0.80 8.47 -5.50
N GLU A 51 -0.27 7.90 -4.94
CA GLU A 51 -1.30 8.67 -4.24
C GLU A 51 -0.79 9.23 -2.91
N ARG A 52 0.09 8.51 -2.20
CA ARG A 52 0.76 9.03 -0.98
C ARG A 52 1.59 10.28 -1.31
N VAL A 53 2.36 10.24 -2.40
CA VAL A 53 3.16 11.39 -2.86
C VAL A 53 2.23 12.56 -3.21
N ARG A 54 1.15 12.30 -3.96
CA ARG A 54 0.16 13.34 -4.32
C ARG A 54 -0.44 14.00 -3.08
N LEU A 55 -0.90 13.21 -2.11
CA LEU A 55 -1.50 13.72 -0.88
C LEU A 55 -0.49 14.50 -0.01
N GLN A 56 0.75 14.00 0.09
CA GLN A 56 1.86 14.74 0.69
C GLN A 56 2.06 16.11 0.02
N ASP A 57 2.07 16.15 -1.31
CA ASP A 57 2.30 17.38 -2.08
C ASP A 57 1.14 18.38 -1.95
N MET A 58 -0.07 17.89 -1.74
CA MET A 58 -1.22 18.72 -1.40
C MET A 58 -1.13 19.29 0.02
N GLY A 59 -0.30 18.73 0.90
CA GLY A 59 -0.13 19.19 2.29
C GLY A 59 -0.87 18.36 3.34
N VAL A 60 -1.33 17.16 2.99
CA VAL A 60 -1.90 16.21 3.96
C VAL A 60 -0.80 15.69 4.90
N ASN A 61 -1.07 15.62 6.20
CA ASN A 61 -0.15 15.05 7.19
C ASN A 61 0.02 13.56 6.94
N THR A 62 1.14 13.16 6.34
CA THR A 62 1.34 11.81 5.81
C THR A 62 2.20 10.96 6.74
N ASN A 63 1.64 9.84 7.20
CA ASN A 63 2.33 8.85 8.02
C ASN A 63 2.48 7.55 7.21
N ILE A 64 3.71 7.04 7.10
CA ILE A 64 4.05 5.86 6.33
C ILE A 64 4.63 4.80 7.26
N LEU A 65 3.90 3.71 7.39
CA LEU A 65 4.25 2.58 8.24
C LEU A 65 5.02 1.52 7.44
N ILE A 66 6.17 1.12 7.95
CA ILE A 66 6.82 -0.13 7.56
C ILE A 66 6.32 -1.21 8.53
N ALA A 67 5.40 -2.03 8.05
CA ALA A 67 4.67 -3.00 8.86
C ALA A 67 5.51 -4.27 9.11
N ASP A 68 6.58 -4.15 9.89
CA ASP A 68 7.56 -5.22 10.12
C ASP A 68 6.97 -6.39 10.93
N TYR A 69 6.14 -6.18 11.94
CA TYR A 69 5.45 -7.25 12.64
C TYR A 69 4.46 -8.01 11.74
N GLN A 70 3.92 -7.39 10.71
CA GLN A 70 3.02 -8.08 9.79
C GLN A 70 3.73 -9.09 8.87
N VAL A 71 5.07 -9.14 8.89
CA VAL A 71 5.82 -10.17 8.17
C VAL A 71 5.67 -11.53 8.82
N ILE A 72 5.56 -11.59 10.14
CA ILE A 72 5.46 -12.85 10.89
C ILE A 72 4.03 -13.42 10.97
N THR A 73 3.05 -12.81 10.30
CA THR A 73 1.69 -13.37 10.21
C THR A 73 1.63 -14.62 9.33
N ASP A 74 2.44 -14.64 8.26
CA ASP A 74 2.41 -15.66 7.20
C ASP A 74 3.80 -16.16 6.80
N ARG A 75 4.87 -15.82 7.56
CA ARG A 75 6.25 -16.20 7.27
C ARG A 75 6.99 -16.68 8.50
N ASP A 76 7.77 -17.74 8.33
CA ASP A 76 8.55 -18.35 9.41
C ASP A 76 9.94 -17.72 9.55
N THR A 77 10.38 -16.86 8.60
CA THR A 77 11.71 -16.25 8.62
C THR A 77 11.67 -14.73 8.73
N THR A 78 12.58 -14.19 9.52
CA THR A 78 12.75 -12.74 9.75
C THR A 78 14.09 -12.22 9.22
N GLU A 79 14.90 -13.08 8.57
CA GLU A 79 16.30 -12.80 8.22
C GLU A 79 16.52 -11.52 7.40
N HIS A 80 15.55 -11.11 6.59
CA HIS A 80 15.70 -9.99 5.68
C HIS A 80 14.77 -8.80 5.98
N ILE A 81 14.07 -8.80 7.12
CA ILE A 81 13.10 -7.74 7.43
C ILE A 81 13.79 -6.37 7.44
N GLN A 82 14.92 -6.26 8.12
CA GLN A 82 15.64 -5.00 8.24
C GLN A 82 16.17 -4.50 6.89
N ASP A 83 16.80 -5.35 6.10
CA ASP A 83 17.31 -4.99 4.78
C ASP A 83 16.16 -4.61 3.84
N ASN A 84 15.05 -5.33 3.90
CA ASN A 84 13.86 -5.01 3.12
C ASN A 84 13.26 -3.66 3.55
N ALA A 85 13.23 -3.35 4.85
CA ALA A 85 12.76 -2.06 5.36
C ALA A 85 13.63 -0.91 4.83
N TYR A 86 14.95 -1.03 4.89
CA TYR A 86 15.87 -0.01 4.34
C TYR A 86 15.70 0.16 2.83
N ASN A 87 15.59 -0.94 2.09
CA ASN A 87 15.33 -0.88 0.65
C ASN A 87 13.98 -0.25 0.32
N MET A 88 12.96 -0.49 1.14
CA MET A 88 11.65 0.13 0.98
C MET A 88 11.70 1.65 1.20
N VAL A 89 12.47 2.13 2.18
CA VAL A 89 12.71 3.57 2.36
C VAL A 89 13.41 4.17 1.15
N LEU A 90 14.44 3.50 0.62
CA LEU A 90 15.08 3.94 -0.62
C LEU A 90 14.09 4.06 -1.78
N ASP A 91 13.18 3.09 -1.91
CA ASP A 91 12.15 3.11 -2.94
C ASP A 91 11.16 4.28 -2.71
N TYR A 92 10.73 4.55 -1.46
CA TYR A 92 9.88 5.68 -1.11
C TYR A 92 10.51 7.03 -1.44
N LEU A 93 11.78 7.23 -1.05
CA LEU A 93 12.51 8.46 -1.35
C LEU A 93 12.70 8.63 -2.86
N ALA A 94 13.00 7.55 -3.57
CA ALA A 94 13.18 7.57 -5.02
C ALA A 94 11.93 8.00 -5.79
N VAL A 95 10.74 7.64 -5.30
CA VAL A 95 9.47 8.00 -5.94
C VAL A 95 8.89 9.34 -5.47
N GLY A 96 9.54 10.02 -4.52
CA GLY A 96 9.18 11.38 -4.12
C GLY A 96 8.55 11.52 -2.73
N ILE A 97 8.57 10.50 -1.90
CA ILE A 97 8.25 10.67 -0.48
C ILE A 97 9.35 11.52 0.17
N ASP A 98 8.95 12.63 0.74
CA ASP A 98 9.81 13.59 1.44
C ASP A 98 9.79 13.30 2.95
N PRO A 99 10.90 12.90 3.57
CA PRO A 99 10.96 12.57 4.99
C PRO A 99 10.83 13.78 5.91
N GLU A 100 10.95 15.01 5.40
CA GLU A 100 10.67 16.22 6.18
C GLU A 100 9.16 16.49 6.28
N ARG A 101 8.38 16.03 5.29
CA ARG A 101 6.93 16.22 5.18
C ARG A 101 6.13 14.99 5.57
N SER A 102 6.75 13.81 5.49
CA SER A 102 6.13 12.52 5.79
C SER A 102 6.90 11.80 6.89
N MET A 103 6.19 11.22 7.85
CA MET A 103 6.80 10.41 8.90
C MET A 103 6.89 8.95 8.45
N ILE A 104 8.10 8.39 8.38
CA ILE A 104 8.34 6.98 8.03
C ILE A 104 8.80 6.23 9.28
N PHE A 105 8.05 5.22 9.72
CA PHE A 105 8.30 4.51 10.99
C PHE A 105 7.98 3.01 10.89
N THR A 106 8.35 2.23 11.93
CA THR A 106 8.15 0.78 12.03
C THR A 106 7.29 0.40 13.23
N HIS A 107 6.50 -0.69 13.15
CA HIS A 107 5.71 -1.21 14.28
C HIS A 107 6.57 -1.52 15.50
N SER A 108 7.68 -2.27 15.28
CA SER A 108 8.50 -2.83 16.36
C SER A 108 9.15 -1.74 17.21
N ALA A 109 9.34 -0.55 16.65
CA ALA A 109 9.93 0.58 17.36
C ALA A 109 8.90 1.48 18.08
N VAL A 110 7.60 1.17 18.03
CA VAL A 110 6.53 1.98 18.64
C VAL A 110 5.70 1.16 19.64
N PRO A 111 6.21 0.89 20.85
CA PRO A 111 5.54 0.02 21.83
C PRO A 111 4.14 0.50 22.23
N ALA A 112 3.93 1.82 22.34
CA ALA A 112 2.65 2.38 22.77
C ALA A 112 1.53 2.12 21.73
N LEU A 113 1.85 2.11 20.42
CA LEU A 113 0.93 1.68 19.38
C LEU A 113 0.47 0.25 19.61
N ASN A 114 1.43 -0.66 19.87
CA ASN A 114 1.14 -2.07 20.11
C ASN A 114 0.33 -2.31 21.39
N GLN A 115 0.44 -1.45 22.40
CA GLN A 115 -0.36 -1.53 23.62
C GLN A 115 -1.86 -1.24 23.39
N LEU A 116 -2.25 -0.52 22.35
CA LEU A 116 -3.64 -0.30 21.98
C LEU A 116 -4.36 -1.61 21.61
N MET A 117 -3.61 -2.66 21.31
CA MET A 117 -4.15 -3.97 20.93
C MET A 117 -5.09 -4.55 22.00
N LEU A 118 -4.74 -4.46 23.30
CA LEU A 118 -5.57 -5.01 24.38
C LEU A 118 -6.92 -4.28 24.52
N PRO A 119 -6.96 -2.94 24.64
CA PRO A 119 -8.23 -2.20 24.61
C PRO A 119 -9.09 -2.52 23.40
N PHE A 120 -8.49 -2.61 22.22
CA PHE A 120 -9.23 -2.83 20.96
C PHE A 120 -9.75 -4.27 20.82
N LEU A 121 -8.99 -5.27 21.26
CA LEU A 121 -9.45 -6.66 21.31
C LEU A 121 -10.66 -6.82 22.23
N SER A 122 -10.79 -6.02 23.30
CA SER A 122 -11.95 -6.05 24.17
C SER A 122 -13.26 -5.57 23.51
N LEU A 123 -13.15 -4.94 22.34
CA LEU A 123 -14.26 -4.37 21.58
C LEU A 123 -14.68 -5.23 20.38
N VAL A 124 -14.01 -6.34 20.14
CA VAL A 124 -14.23 -7.22 18.98
C VAL A 124 -14.51 -8.64 19.46
N SER A 125 -15.54 -9.27 18.93
CA SER A 125 -15.84 -10.67 19.27
C SER A 125 -15.03 -11.63 18.37
N GLU A 126 -14.75 -12.84 18.87
CA GLU A 126 -14.12 -13.92 18.11
C GLU A 126 -14.86 -14.18 16.78
N SER A 127 -16.19 -14.22 16.83
CA SER A 127 -17.01 -14.46 15.65
C SER A 127 -16.89 -13.35 14.59
N GLU A 128 -16.59 -12.12 14.96
CA GLU A 128 -16.31 -11.03 14.01
C GLU A 128 -14.95 -11.24 13.34
N LEU A 129 -13.93 -11.63 14.10
CA LEU A 129 -12.60 -11.93 13.56
C LEU A 129 -12.64 -13.09 12.56
N HIS A 130 -13.32 -14.17 12.90
CA HIS A 130 -13.48 -15.32 12.00
C HIS A 130 -14.31 -15.03 10.74
N ARG A 131 -15.19 -14.03 10.76
CA ARG A 131 -15.96 -13.63 9.57
C ARG A 131 -15.21 -12.71 8.63
N ASN A 132 -14.04 -12.19 9.03
CA ASN A 132 -13.26 -11.32 8.16
C ASN A 132 -12.82 -12.08 6.89
N PRO A 133 -13.22 -11.63 5.69
CA PRO A 133 -12.95 -12.35 4.45
C PRO A 133 -11.46 -12.39 4.11
N THR A 134 -10.70 -11.37 4.51
CA THR A 134 -9.26 -11.29 4.23
C THR A 134 -8.47 -12.28 5.08
N VAL A 135 -8.83 -12.43 6.37
CA VAL A 135 -8.22 -13.45 7.24
C VAL A 135 -8.40 -14.86 6.68
N LYS A 136 -9.62 -15.16 6.18
CA LYS A 136 -9.89 -16.46 5.54
C LYS A 136 -9.05 -16.69 4.30
N ALA A 137 -8.99 -15.69 3.41
CA ALA A 137 -8.23 -15.77 2.18
C ALA A 137 -6.72 -15.93 2.45
N GLU A 138 -6.18 -15.24 3.45
CA GLU A 138 -4.77 -15.35 3.83
C GLU A 138 -4.47 -16.70 4.49
N GLN A 139 -5.35 -17.23 5.33
CA GLN A 139 -5.23 -18.57 5.89
C GLN A 139 -5.19 -19.65 4.79
N GLU A 140 -6.11 -19.55 3.82
CA GLU A 140 -6.15 -20.48 2.69
C GLU A 140 -4.89 -20.37 1.81
N ALA A 141 -4.42 -19.15 1.57
CA ALA A 141 -3.23 -18.90 0.74
C ALA A 141 -1.92 -19.35 1.40
N SER A 142 -1.81 -19.19 2.73
CA SER A 142 -0.61 -19.58 3.48
C SER A 142 -0.47 -21.08 3.67
N GLY A 143 -1.60 -21.82 3.72
CA GLY A 143 -1.63 -23.23 4.06
C GLY A 143 -1.24 -23.56 5.51
N HIS A 144 -1.00 -22.53 6.33
CA HIS A 144 -0.65 -22.67 7.74
C HIS A 144 -1.87 -22.72 8.66
N ALA A 145 -1.67 -23.22 9.88
CA ALA A 145 -2.70 -23.15 10.91
C ALA A 145 -3.05 -21.67 11.23
N LEU A 146 -4.29 -21.39 11.55
CA LEU A 146 -4.72 -20.06 11.98
C LEU A 146 -4.08 -19.74 13.33
N THR A 147 -3.03 -18.92 13.32
CA THR A 147 -2.37 -18.45 14.54
C THR A 147 -3.16 -17.31 15.20
N GLY A 148 -2.90 -17.04 16.49
CA GLY A 148 -3.49 -15.89 17.16
C GLY A 148 -3.19 -14.58 16.46
N LEU A 149 -1.96 -14.41 15.94
CA LEU A 149 -1.57 -13.21 15.20
C LEU A 149 -2.32 -13.09 13.87
N LEU A 150 -2.40 -14.18 13.09
CA LEU A 150 -3.15 -14.19 11.83
C LEU A 150 -4.64 -13.92 12.02
N LEU A 151 -5.25 -14.39 13.12
CA LEU A 151 -6.64 -14.10 13.45
C LEU A 151 -6.85 -12.64 13.83
N THR A 152 -5.91 -12.03 14.56
CA THR A 152 -6.09 -10.73 15.21
C THR A 152 -5.38 -9.58 14.50
N TYR A 153 -4.61 -9.81 13.42
CA TYR A 153 -3.91 -8.73 12.72
C TYR A 153 -4.82 -7.60 12.23
N PRO A 154 -6.13 -7.81 11.89
CA PRO A 154 -7.00 -6.68 11.55
C PRO A 154 -7.23 -5.72 12.70
N VAL A 155 -7.16 -6.19 13.95
CA VAL A 155 -7.20 -5.35 15.16
C VAL A 155 -5.87 -4.60 15.33
N HIS A 156 -4.74 -5.24 15.02
CA HIS A 156 -3.45 -4.57 15.01
C HIS A 156 -3.38 -3.48 13.94
N GLN A 157 -3.95 -3.73 12.75
CA GLN A 157 -4.08 -2.70 11.72
C GLN A 157 -4.97 -1.52 12.19
N ALA A 158 -6.00 -1.79 13.02
CA ALA A 158 -6.75 -0.71 13.64
C ALA A 158 -5.90 0.11 14.63
N CYS A 159 -4.96 -0.54 15.34
CA CYS A 159 -3.99 0.20 16.16
C CYS A 159 -3.12 1.13 15.31
N ASP A 160 -2.67 0.65 14.14
CA ASP A 160 -1.84 1.45 13.20
C ASP A 160 -2.57 2.70 12.71
N ILE A 161 -3.87 2.59 12.43
CA ILE A 161 -4.68 3.69 11.92
C ILE A 161 -5.03 4.67 13.04
N LEU A 162 -5.40 4.15 14.20
CA LEU A 162 -5.98 4.94 15.28
C LEU A 162 -4.94 5.59 16.19
N PHE A 163 -3.70 5.05 16.31
CA PHE A 163 -2.70 5.66 17.18
C PHE A 163 -2.33 7.09 16.75
N CYS A 164 -2.30 7.34 15.45
CA CYS A 164 -2.03 8.67 14.90
C CYS A 164 -3.31 9.44 14.51
N LYS A 165 -4.47 8.94 14.94
CA LYS A 165 -5.79 9.52 14.65
C LYS A 165 -6.02 9.79 13.16
N ALA A 166 -5.54 8.87 12.30
CA ALA A 166 -5.67 9.00 10.85
C ALA A 166 -7.14 9.01 10.43
N GLN A 167 -7.50 10.02 9.65
CA GLN A 167 -8.82 10.11 8.99
C GLN A 167 -8.81 9.44 7.62
N LEU A 168 -7.64 9.32 6.98
CA LEU A 168 -7.49 8.85 5.61
C LEU A 168 -6.59 7.62 5.54
N VAL A 169 -7.03 6.61 4.81
CA VAL A 169 -6.24 5.40 4.54
C VAL A 169 -6.38 5.06 3.06
N PRO A 170 -5.39 5.34 2.21
CA PRO A 170 -5.40 4.92 0.81
C PRO A 170 -5.43 3.39 0.70
N VAL A 171 -6.47 2.84 0.09
CA VAL A 171 -6.69 1.39 0.04
C VAL A 171 -7.27 0.92 -1.28
N GLY A 172 -6.96 -0.32 -1.65
CA GLY A 172 -7.72 -1.06 -2.64
C GLY A 172 -9.05 -1.58 -2.07
N ARG A 173 -9.94 -2.01 -2.96
CA ARG A 173 -11.27 -2.56 -2.59
C ARG A 173 -11.18 -3.74 -1.61
N ASP A 174 -10.17 -4.56 -1.74
CA ASP A 174 -9.91 -5.73 -0.89
C ASP A 174 -9.60 -5.38 0.57
N GLN A 175 -9.15 -4.16 0.84
CA GLN A 175 -8.81 -3.68 2.19
C GLN A 175 -9.99 -2.99 2.91
N LEU A 176 -11.11 -2.75 2.23
CA LEU A 176 -12.29 -2.12 2.85
C LEU A 176 -12.82 -2.84 4.10
N PRO A 177 -12.81 -4.19 4.18
CA PRO A 177 -13.22 -4.89 5.40
C PRO A 177 -12.40 -4.49 6.64
N HIS A 178 -11.10 -4.21 6.48
CA HIS A 178 -10.24 -3.76 7.58
C HIS A 178 -10.55 -2.34 8.02
N ILE A 179 -10.88 -1.46 7.05
CA ILE A 179 -11.30 -0.09 7.37
C ILE A 179 -12.64 -0.12 8.13
N GLU A 180 -13.60 -0.92 7.71
CA GLU A 180 -14.87 -1.04 8.43
C GLU A 180 -14.70 -1.65 9.83
N GLN A 181 -13.79 -2.61 10.00
CA GLN A 181 -13.44 -3.12 11.33
C GLN A 181 -12.82 -2.04 12.22
N THR A 182 -11.89 -1.26 11.68
CA THR A 182 -11.28 -0.11 12.39
C THR A 182 -12.33 0.91 12.79
N ARG A 183 -13.26 1.26 11.89
CA ARG A 183 -14.40 2.14 12.19
C ARG A 183 -15.29 1.61 13.30
N ASN A 184 -15.56 0.31 13.30
CA ASN A 184 -16.34 -0.34 14.36
C ASN A 184 -15.64 -0.26 15.71
N ILE A 185 -14.32 -0.49 15.75
CA ILE A 185 -13.51 -0.36 16.96
C ILE A 185 -13.55 1.09 17.46
N ALA A 186 -13.27 2.07 16.60
CA ALA A 186 -13.29 3.49 16.94
C ALA A 186 -14.67 3.93 17.48
N ARG A 187 -15.76 3.53 16.81
CA ARG A 187 -17.12 3.84 17.26
C ARG A 187 -17.42 3.24 18.63
N ARG A 188 -17.17 1.93 18.83
CA ARG A 188 -17.43 1.23 20.08
C ARG A 188 -16.60 1.78 21.23
N PHE A 189 -15.36 2.18 20.96
CA PHE A 189 -14.51 2.84 21.94
C PHE A 189 -15.13 4.17 22.36
N ASN A 190 -15.45 5.02 21.38
CA ASN A 190 -16.02 6.35 21.60
C ASN A 190 -17.38 6.30 22.33
N GLU A 191 -18.22 5.33 22.00
CA GLU A 191 -19.52 5.13 22.67
C GLU A 191 -19.37 4.67 24.12
N ARG A 192 -18.36 3.85 24.41
CA ARG A 192 -18.17 3.24 25.74
C ARG A 192 -17.38 4.11 26.70
N TYR A 193 -16.35 4.78 26.19
CA TYR A 193 -15.34 5.44 27.04
C TYR A 193 -15.23 6.96 26.81
N GLY A 194 -15.84 7.49 25.76
CA GLY A 194 -15.73 8.89 25.38
C GLY A 194 -14.98 9.09 24.07
N ARG A 195 -15.14 10.27 23.47
CA ARG A 195 -14.65 10.56 22.12
C ARG A 195 -13.14 10.76 22.11
N VAL A 196 -12.40 9.78 21.62
CA VAL A 196 -10.94 9.80 21.41
C VAL A 196 -10.57 9.68 19.94
N PHE A 197 -11.25 8.83 19.18
CA PHE A 197 -10.84 8.48 17.82
C PHE A 197 -11.73 9.12 16.74
N PRO A 198 -11.12 9.59 15.62
CA PRO A 198 -11.88 9.92 14.42
C PRO A 198 -12.44 8.65 13.78
N MET A 199 -13.33 8.83 12.80
CA MET A 199 -13.86 7.74 11.99
C MET A 199 -13.06 7.67 10.68
N PRO A 200 -12.13 6.73 10.50
CA PRO A 200 -11.30 6.68 9.32
C PRO A 200 -12.08 6.35 8.05
N VAL A 201 -11.61 6.86 6.93
CA VAL A 201 -12.16 6.64 5.60
C VAL A 201 -11.13 5.97 4.72
N GLY A 202 -11.52 4.89 4.03
CA GLY A 202 -10.70 4.31 2.98
C GLY A 202 -10.75 5.20 1.73
N LEU A 203 -9.64 5.81 1.37
CA LEU A 203 -9.51 6.52 0.09
C LEU A 203 -9.32 5.51 -1.03
N LEU A 204 -10.32 5.40 -1.88
CA LEU A 204 -10.28 4.52 -3.04
C LEU A 204 -9.52 5.16 -4.18
N SER A 205 -8.52 4.46 -4.71
CA SER A 205 -7.82 4.88 -5.91
C SER A 205 -8.71 4.68 -7.14
N GLU A 206 -8.78 5.69 -7.99
CA GLU A 206 -9.39 5.58 -9.32
C GLU A 206 -8.46 4.91 -10.34
N THR A 207 -7.17 4.79 -10.02
CA THR A 207 -6.18 4.19 -10.93
C THR A 207 -6.40 2.68 -11.00
N PRO A 208 -6.63 2.12 -12.19
CA PRO A 208 -6.72 0.68 -12.36
C PRO A 208 -5.46 -0.02 -11.85
N LEU A 209 -5.63 -1.19 -11.24
CA LEU A 209 -4.49 -2.00 -10.81
C LEU A 209 -3.62 -2.35 -12.01
N LEU A 210 -2.35 -2.00 -11.96
CA LEU A 210 -1.39 -2.37 -13.00
C LEU A 210 -1.19 -3.89 -12.98
N PRO A 211 -1.51 -4.60 -14.10
CA PRO A 211 -1.30 -6.04 -14.17
C PRO A 211 0.18 -6.38 -14.22
N GLY A 212 0.53 -7.60 -13.84
CA GLY A 212 1.85 -8.15 -14.13
C GLY A 212 2.04 -8.38 -15.63
N LEU A 213 3.27 -8.55 -16.07
CA LEU A 213 3.64 -8.70 -17.49
C LEU A 213 3.01 -9.92 -18.19
N ASP A 214 2.27 -10.74 -17.50
CA ASP A 214 1.53 -11.90 -18.00
C ASP A 214 0.00 -11.74 -17.92
N GLY A 215 -0.49 -10.56 -17.57
CA GLY A 215 -1.91 -10.23 -17.44
C GLY A 215 -2.54 -10.60 -16.08
N ARG A 216 -1.83 -11.38 -15.23
CA ARG A 216 -2.29 -11.69 -13.87
C ARG A 216 -1.96 -10.56 -12.91
N LYS A 217 -2.42 -10.67 -11.66
CA LYS A 217 -1.99 -9.76 -10.58
C LYS A 217 -0.47 -9.68 -10.52
N MET A 218 0.07 -8.46 -10.48
CA MET A 218 1.51 -8.26 -10.35
C MET A 218 2.00 -8.80 -9.01
N SER A 219 2.95 -9.73 -9.04
CA SER A 219 3.51 -10.35 -7.85
C SER A 219 4.94 -10.85 -8.10
N LYS A 220 5.79 -10.72 -7.09
CA LYS A 220 7.16 -11.24 -7.13
C LYS A 220 7.19 -12.76 -7.29
N SER A 221 6.28 -13.46 -6.61
CA SER A 221 6.18 -14.92 -6.67
C SER A 221 5.85 -15.46 -8.06
N TYR A 222 5.20 -14.67 -8.89
CA TYR A 222 4.89 -15.02 -10.27
C TYR A 222 6.00 -14.64 -11.26
N GLY A 223 7.02 -13.90 -10.82
CA GLY A 223 8.09 -13.43 -11.70
C GLY A 223 7.63 -12.46 -12.79
N ASN A 224 6.47 -11.80 -12.61
CA ASN A 224 5.80 -10.90 -13.55
C ASN A 224 5.85 -9.43 -13.13
N ALA A 225 6.60 -9.09 -12.06
CA ALA A 225 6.64 -7.77 -11.45
C ALA A 225 7.93 -7.02 -11.81
N ILE A 226 7.79 -5.77 -12.24
CA ILE A 226 8.93 -4.84 -12.42
C ILE A 226 9.16 -4.12 -11.08
N ALA A 227 10.26 -4.45 -10.40
CA ALA A 227 10.63 -3.80 -9.15
C ALA A 227 11.23 -2.41 -9.41
N LEU A 228 10.95 -1.46 -8.49
CA LEU A 228 11.48 -0.09 -8.58
C LEU A 228 13.02 -0.04 -8.54
N SER A 229 13.64 -1.02 -7.93
CA SER A 229 15.11 -1.16 -7.83
C SER A 229 15.75 -1.90 -8.98
N MET A 230 15.00 -2.34 -10.02
CA MET A 230 15.57 -3.02 -11.19
C MET A 230 16.35 -2.04 -12.07
N THR A 231 17.47 -2.51 -12.60
CA THR A 231 18.23 -1.79 -13.64
C THR A 231 17.46 -1.75 -14.96
N ALA A 232 17.85 -0.87 -15.87
CA ALA A 232 17.30 -0.82 -17.22
C ALA A 232 17.47 -2.16 -17.96
N GLU A 233 18.64 -2.80 -17.81
CA GLU A 233 18.93 -4.09 -18.43
C GLU A 233 18.06 -5.22 -17.86
N GLU A 234 17.90 -5.29 -16.53
CA GLU A 234 17.03 -6.28 -15.88
C GLU A 234 15.56 -6.10 -16.32
N THR A 235 15.09 -4.86 -16.38
CA THR A 235 13.75 -4.51 -16.84
C THR A 235 13.52 -4.91 -18.28
N ALA A 236 14.44 -4.54 -19.18
CA ALA A 236 14.37 -4.91 -20.60
C ALA A 236 14.37 -6.44 -20.80
N LYS A 237 15.18 -7.15 -20.05
CA LYS A 237 15.25 -8.63 -20.08
C LYS A 237 13.95 -9.27 -19.61
N LEU A 238 13.32 -8.70 -18.57
CA LEU A 238 12.04 -9.17 -18.03
C LEU A 238 10.91 -8.95 -19.06
N ILE A 239 10.80 -7.75 -19.65
CA ILE A 239 9.81 -7.43 -20.67
C ILE A 239 10.00 -8.30 -21.90
N LYS A 240 11.25 -8.51 -22.35
CA LYS A 240 11.56 -9.40 -23.49
C LYS A 240 11.05 -10.83 -23.27
N LYS A 241 11.13 -11.35 -22.03
CA LYS A 241 10.71 -12.69 -21.65
C LYS A 241 9.20 -12.83 -21.39
N SER A 242 8.46 -11.71 -21.30
CA SER A 242 7.02 -11.77 -21.02
C SER A 242 6.29 -12.59 -22.08
N LYS A 243 5.26 -13.31 -21.65
CA LYS A 243 4.46 -14.15 -22.55
C LYS A 243 3.54 -13.28 -23.39
N THR A 244 3.52 -13.55 -24.70
CA THR A 244 2.59 -12.99 -25.67
C THR A 244 2.05 -14.14 -26.52
N ASP A 245 0.95 -13.93 -27.21
CA ASP A 245 0.40 -14.90 -28.17
C ASP A 245 1.15 -14.87 -29.52
N SER A 246 0.70 -15.68 -30.48
CA SER A 246 1.28 -15.82 -31.81
C SER A 246 0.72 -14.84 -32.85
N ASP A 247 -0.32 -14.09 -32.52
CA ASP A 247 -0.95 -13.17 -33.45
C ASP A 247 -0.03 -11.98 -33.71
N ARG A 248 0.22 -11.74 -34.99
CA ARG A 248 1.12 -10.68 -35.42
C ARG A 248 0.47 -9.30 -35.24
N HIS A 249 -0.81 -9.18 -35.55
CA HIS A 249 -1.54 -7.92 -35.38
C HIS A 249 -1.82 -7.66 -33.91
N VAL A 250 -1.32 -6.55 -33.37
CA VAL A 250 -1.45 -6.19 -31.96
C VAL A 250 -2.83 -5.54 -31.74
N THR A 251 -3.60 -6.09 -30.80
CA THR A 251 -4.89 -5.53 -30.37
C THR A 251 -4.96 -5.49 -28.86
N PHE A 252 -5.72 -4.57 -28.31
CA PHE A 252 -5.99 -4.49 -26.88
C PHE A 252 -7.25 -5.30 -26.57
N ASP A 253 -7.06 -6.47 -25.97
CA ASP A 253 -8.12 -7.41 -25.56
C ASP A 253 -7.67 -8.13 -24.27
N PRO A 254 -7.96 -7.54 -23.09
CA PRO A 254 -7.53 -8.12 -21.81
C PRO A 254 -8.07 -9.53 -21.53
N GLU A 255 -9.23 -9.89 -22.10
CA GLU A 255 -9.86 -11.18 -21.88
C GLU A 255 -9.19 -12.31 -22.67
N ASN A 256 -8.98 -12.07 -23.98
CA ASN A 256 -8.45 -13.11 -24.88
C ASN A 256 -6.94 -13.01 -25.09
N ARG A 257 -6.36 -11.84 -24.89
CA ARG A 257 -4.93 -11.55 -25.10
C ARG A 257 -4.28 -10.91 -23.85
N PRO A 258 -4.35 -11.55 -22.67
CA PRO A 258 -3.96 -10.93 -21.41
C PRO A 258 -2.49 -10.47 -21.37
N GLY A 259 -1.57 -11.22 -21.96
CA GLY A 259 -0.14 -10.87 -21.98
C GLY A 259 0.17 -9.66 -22.87
N VAL A 260 -0.43 -9.57 -24.05
CA VAL A 260 -0.30 -8.42 -24.96
C VAL A 260 -0.95 -7.19 -24.34
N SER A 261 -2.17 -7.36 -23.82
CA SER A 261 -2.91 -6.26 -23.20
C SER A 261 -2.25 -5.74 -21.92
N ALA A 262 -1.59 -6.60 -21.14
CA ALA A 262 -0.82 -6.17 -19.98
C ALA A 262 0.36 -5.26 -20.35
N LEU A 263 1.06 -5.57 -21.43
CA LEU A 263 2.14 -4.72 -21.96
C LEU A 263 1.60 -3.36 -22.41
N ILE A 264 0.48 -3.37 -23.14
CA ILE A 264 -0.19 -2.14 -23.59
C ILE A 264 -0.67 -1.31 -22.39
N THR A 265 -1.32 -1.95 -21.40
CA THR A 265 -1.77 -1.28 -20.15
C THR A 265 -0.59 -0.66 -19.41
N THR A 266 0.55 -1.34 -19.36
CA THR A 266 1.76 -0.80 -18.74
C THR A 266 2.21 0.50 -19.40
N ALA A 267 2.29 0.52 -20.73
CA ALA A 267 2.65 1.71 -21.49
C ALA A 267 1.59 2.82 -21.37
N ALA A 268 0.31 2.47 -21.50
CA ALA A 268 -0.81 3.40 -21.37
C ALA A 268 -0.83 4.11 -20.00
N THR A 269 -0.64 3.34 -18.92
CA THR A 269 -0.59 3.88 -17.54
C THR A 269 0.55 4.89 -17.34
N MET A 270 1.71 4.64 -17.95
CA MET A 270 2.89 5.51 -17.81
C MET A 270 2.84 6.74 -18.71
N THR A 271 2.25 6.61 -19.90
CA THR A 271 2.18 7.70 -20.88
C THR A 271 0.90 8.53 -20.79
N GLY A 272 -0.14 8.01 -20.11
CA GLY A 272 -1.48 8.61 -20.11
C GLY A 272 -2.23 8.47 -21.45
N ARG A 273 -1.73 7.63 -22.38
CA ARG A 273 -2.35 7.42 -23.70
C ARG A 273 -3.44 6.34 -23.63
N ASP A 274 -4.36 6.41 -24.58
CA ASP A 274 -5.37 5.37 -24.75
C ASP A 274 -4.74 4.04 -25.19
N PRO A 275 -5.09 2.90 -24.53
CA PRO A 275 -4.52 1.61 -24.87
C PRO A 275 -4.87 1.12 -26.30
N TYR A 276 -6.02 1.50 -26.83
CA TYR A 276 -6.39 1.16 -28.21
C TYR A 276 -5.54 1.92 -29.22
N GLU A 277 -5.24 3.20 -28.98
CA GLU A 277 -4.34 3.99 -29.84
C GLU A 277 -2.92 3.38 -29.87
N ILE A 278 -2.42 2.92 -28.72
CA ILE A 278 -1.11 2.25 -28.66
C ILE A 278 -1.14 0.93 -29.45
N ALA A 279 -2.22 0.15 -29.33
CA ALA A 279 -2.37 -1.09 -30.06
C ALA A 279 -2.40 -0.86 -31.58
N ASP A 280 -3.18 0.12 -32.04
CA ASP A 280 -3.31 0.48 -33.46
C ASP A 280 -2.00 0.98 -34.06
N GLU A 281 -1.23 1.79 -33.31
CA GLU A 281 0.09 2.28 -33.74
C GLU A 281 1.11 1.15 -33.91
N ILE A 282 1.08 0.13 -33.05
CA ILE A 282 1.95 -1.04 -33.19
C ILE A 282 1.46 -1.93 -34.35
N GLY A 283 0.15 -2.18 -34.44
CA GLY A 283 -0.51 -2.90 -35.52
C GLY A 283 0.22 -4.22 -35.89
N ASP A 284 0.61 -4.34 -37.17
CA ASP A 284 1.30 -5.52 -37.72
C ASP A 284 2.79 -5.62 -37.33
N GLY A 285 3.29 -4.70 -36.51
CA GLY A 285 4.64 -4.75 -35.96
C GLY A 285 4.88 -5.94 -35.01
N GLY A 286 3.79 -6.48 -34.47
CA GLY A 286 3.80 -7.68 -33.64
C GLY A 286 4.38 -7.50 -32.24
N SER A 287 4.42 -8.60 -31.49
CA SER A 287 4.86 -8.63 -30.12
C SER A 287 6.30 -8.12 -29.90
N GLY A 288 7.16 -8.26 -30.90
CA GLY A 288 8.54 -7.77 -30.85
C GLY A 288 8.62 -6.23 -30.81
N GLN A 289 7.84 -5.57 -31.67
CA GLN A 289 7.75 -4.09 -31.68
C GLN A 289 7.08 -3.58 -30.43
N LEU A 290 5.98 -4.22 -29.97
CA LEU A 290 5.30 -3.89 -28.74
C LEU A 290 6.27 -3.93 -27.54
N LYS A 291 7.02 -5.03 -27.37
CA LYS A 291 7.99 -5.18 -26.27
C LYS A 291 9.09 -4.14 -26.31
N LYS A 292 9.56 -3.77 -27.52
CA LYS A 292 10.54 -2.69 -27.68
C LYS A 292 9.96 -1.35 -27.23
N TYR A 293 8.75 -1.03 -27.66
CA TYR A 293 8.05 0.20 -27.28
C TYR A 293 7.84 0.26 -25.77
N VAL A 294 7.27 -0.81 -25.17
CA VAL A 294 7.03 -0.87 -23.72
C VAL A 294 8.35 -0.76 -22.93
N THR A 295 9.42 -1.39 -23.41
CA THR A 295 10.73 -1.27 -22.75
C THR A 295 11.20 0.18 -22.72
N GLN A 296 11.07 0.91 -23.82
CA GLN A 296 11.45 2.32 -23.89
C GLN A 296 10.59 3.17 -22.93
N VAL A 297 9.26 3.00 -22.96
CA VAL A 297 8.34 3.74 -22.07
C VAL A 297 8.65 3.49 -20.59
N VAL A 298 8.85 2.22 -20.22
CA VAL A 298 9.18 1.86 -18.83
C VAL A 298 10.55 2.41 -18.43
N ASP A 299 11.52 2.39 -19.33
CA ASP A 299 12.86 2.89 -19.06
C ASP A 299 12.87 4.40 -18.85
N ASP A 300 12.20 5.15 -19.72
CA ASP A 300 12.03 6.60 -19.60
C ASP A 300 11.31 6.98 -18.30
N PHE A 301 10.25 6.24 -17.93
CA PHE A 301 9.54 6.44 -16.69
C PHE A 301 10.40 6.14 -15.45
N MET A 302 11.16 5.05 -15.48
CA MET A 302 11.96 4.59 -14.35
C MET A 302 13.31 5.32 -14.21
N ALA A 303 13.82 5.93 -15.26
CA ALA A 303 15.14 6.57 -15.25
C ALA A 303 15.31 7.59 -14.10
N PRO A 304 14.42 8.58 -13.90
CA PRO A 304 14.54 9.53 -12.80
C PRO A 304 14.37 8.88 -11.41
N ILE A 305 13.59 7.81 -11.32
CA ILE A 305 13.41 7.05 -10.07
C ILE A 305 14.72 6.32 -9.73
N ARG A 306 15.34 5.65 -10.71
CA ARG A 306 16.61 4.95 -10.53
C ARG A 306 17.73 5.91 -10.15
N GLU A 307 17.79 7.09 -10.76
CA GLU A 307 18.79 8.10 -10.46
C GLU A 307 18.66 8.58 -9.01
N ARG A 308 17.48 8.98 -8.57
CA ARG A 308 17.24 9.38 -7.17
C ARG A 308 17.53 8.25 -6.20
N ARG A 309 17.11 7.02 -6.53
CA ARG A 309 17.40 5.84 -5.70
C ARG A 309 18.89 5.61 -5.52
N ALA A 310 19.66 5.71 -6.61
CA ALA A 310 21.11 5.53 -6.59
C ALA A 310 21.79 6.63 -5.76
N GLU A 311 21.26 7.85 -5.78
CA GLU A 311 21.79 8.95 -4.96
C GLU A 311 21.59 8.68 -3.47
N TYR A 312 20.36 8.35 -3.05
CA TYR A 312 20.08 8.01 -1.66
C TYR A 312 20.83 6.77 -1.18
N ALA A 313 21.07 5.80 -2.06
CA ALA A 313 21.80 4.58 -1.70
C ALA A 313 23.29 4.82 -1.39
N LYS A 314 23.85 5.98 -1.73
CA LYS A 314 25.23 6.37 -1.35
C LYS A 314 25.34 6.66 0.14
N ASP A 315 24.25 7.04 0.81
CA ASP A 315 24.22 7.37 2.22
C ASP A 315 23.17 6.55 2.98
N MET A 316 23.52 5.32 3.31
CA MET A 316 22.68 4.47 4.15
C MET A 316 22.57 4.97 5.59
N GLY A 317 23.45 5.87 6.03
CA GLY A 317 23.33 6.56 7.32
C GLY A 317 22.08 7.43 7.36
N LEU A 318 21.86 8.21 6.30
CA LEU A 318 20.66 9.04 6.13
C LEU A 318 19.38 8.17 6.14
N VAL A 319 19.37 7.03 5.43
CA VAL A 319 18.22 6.13 5.40
C VAL A 319 17.85 5.62 6.80
N LYS A 320 18.85 5.26 7.58
CA LYS A 320 18.66 4.81 8.98
C LYS A 320 18.16 5.94 9.87
N GLU A 321 18.71 7.16 9.70
CA GLU A 321 18.30 8.33 10.47
C GLU A 321 16.84 8.72 10.17
N ILE A 322 16.40 8.63 8.92
CA ILE A 322 14.99 8.87 8.55
C ILE A 322 14.04 7.94 9.33
N ILE A 323 14.34 6.64 9.39
CA ILE A 323 13.53 5.68 10.15
C ILE A 323 13.59 5.99 11.65
N HIS A 324 14.79 6.30 12.16
CA HIS A 324 15.00 6.60 13.57
C HIS A 324 14.20 7.84 14.01
N GLU A 325 14.26 8.91 13.24
CA GLU A 325 13.50 10.13 13.50
C GLU A 325 11.99 9.89 13.34
N GLY A 326 11.57 9.14 12.34
CA GLY A 326 10.17 8.74 12.19
C GLY A 326 9.67 7.92 13.37
N ASN A 327 10.44 6.96 13.84
CA ASN A 327 10.14 6.18 15.05
C ASN A 327 10.03 7.06 16.29
N ARG A 328 10.92 8.05 16.44
CA ARG A 328 10.88 9.01 17.56
C ARG A 328 9.58 9.82 17.55
N LYS A 329 9.19 10.36 16.39
CA LYS A 329 7.94 11.12 16.21
C LYS A 329 6.71 10.22 16.44
N ALA A 330 6.69 9.02 15.87
CA ALA A 330 5.61 8.07 16.05
C ALA A 330 5.43 7.65 17.53
N ASN A 331 6.52 7.46 18.27
CA ASN A 331 6.47 7.17 19.71
C ASN A 331 5.85 8.33 20.50
N ALA A 332 6.15 9.59 20.17
CA ALA A 332 5.54 10.74 20.84
C ALA A 332 4.01 10.74 20.64
N ILE A 333 3.54 10.58 19.40
CA ILE A 333 2.11 10.53 19.06
C ILE A 333 1.44 9.31 19.72
N ALA A 334 2.07 8.14 19.65
CA ALA A 334 1.49 6.91 20.20
C ALA A 334 1.37 6.94 21.73
N ASN A 335 2.33 7.54 22.44
CA ASN A 335 2.26 7.72 23.89
C ASN A 335 1.16 8.71 24.29
N GLU A 336 0.98 9.80 23.54
CA GLU A 336 -0.10 10.76 23.76
C GLU A 336 -1.46 10.06 23.58
N THR A 337 -1.69 9.36 22.48
CA THR A 337 -2.93 8.64 22.21
C THR A 337 -3.18 7.53 23.25
N LEU A 338 -2.14 6.79 23.65
CA LEU A 338 -2.28 5.76 24.68
C LEU A 338 -2.67 6.36 26.03
N ASN A 339 -2.15 7.52 26.39
CA ASN A 339 -2.55 8.23 27.60
C ASN A 339 -4.01 8.69 27.53
N GLU A 340 -4.45 9.27 26.42
CA GLU A 340 -5.88 9.61 26.22
C GLU A 340 -6.80 8.37 26.35
N VAL A 341 -6.38 7.23 25.80
CA VAL A 341 -7.10 5.95 25.93
C VAL A 341 -7.18 5.52 27.39
N ARG A 342 -6.07 5.58 28.13
CA ARG A 342 -6.04 5.25 29.57
C ARG A 342 -6.89 6.16 30.41
N ASP A 343 -6.84 7.48 30.13
CA ASP A 343 -7.67 8.46 30.83
C ASP A 343 -9.16 8.20 30.58
N ALA A 344 -9.54 7.99 29.32
CA ALA A 344 -10.92 7.67 28.97
C ALA A 344 -11.44 6.39 29.62
N MET A 345 -10.56 5.39 29.82
CA MET A 345 -10.88 4.11 30.48
C MET A 345 -10.77 4.17 32.01
N GLY A 346 -10.34 5.29 32.60
CA GLY A 346 -10.09 5.43 34.03
C GLY A 346 -8.90 4.60 34.54
N MET A 347 -7.87 4.40 33.70
CA MET A 347 -6.68 3.57 33.98
C MET A 347 -5.41 4.42 34.16
N THR A 348 -5.53 5.67 34.55
CA THR A 348 -4.39 6.55 34.86
C THR A 348 -4.14 6.53 36.36
N TYR A 349 -2.90 6.15 36.74
CA TYR A 349 -2.47 6.00 38.14
C TYR A 349 -1.32 6.94 38.44
#